data_b0a950fa0fdf3ccb3b57379ac5753d12
#
_entry.id   b0a950fa0fdf3ccb3b57379ac5753d12
#
_cell.length_a   1.000
_cell.length_b   1.000
_cell.length_c   1.000
_cell.angle_alpha   90.00
_cell.angle_beta   90.00
_cell.angle_gamma   90.00
#
_symmetry.space_group_name_H-M   'P 1'
#
loop_
_entity.id
_entity.type
_entity.pdbx_description
1 polymer ?
#
loop_
_entity_poly.entity_id
_entity_poly.type
_entity_poly.pdbx_seq_one_letter_code
_entity_poly.pdbx_strand_id
1 'polypeptide(L)'
;MDLLDSDSIIMGSRLARKLGLGIGHKVTLISPKGNITAFGTVPRMRAYKLAATFNIGMYEYDSGFIFMPMETAQVYFKYPGAVTNLEVFVDDPDDAIAIGRQIPGITDIPLRIHDWQRVNSSFFNAIQVERNVMFL
;
A
#
# COMPACT_ATOMS: atom_id res chain seq x y z
N MET A 1 2.38 -20.58 11.20
CA MET A 1 3.20 -20.89 10.00
C MET A 1 3.46 -19.57 9.30
N ASP A 2 4.58 -18.94 9.63
CA ASP A 2 4.93 -17.65 9.06
C ASP A 2 5.32 -17.85 7.59
N LEU A 3 4.40 -17.52 6.69
CA LEU A 3 4.62 -17.56 5.24
C LEU A 3 5.66 -16.52 4.78
N LEU A 4 5.97 -15.55 5.63
CA LEU A 4 6.89 -14.46 5.34
C LEU A 4 8.12 -14.55 6.24
N ASP A 5 9.19 -15.01 5.67
CA ASP A 5 10.56 -14.88 6.17
C ASP A 5 11.11 -13.49 5.81
N SER A 6 12.14 -13.02 6.51
CA SER A 6 12.77 -11.70 6.31
C SER A 6 13.22 -11.41 4.86
N ASP A 7 13.46 -12.46 4.09
CA ASP A 7 13.88 -12.38 2.69
C ASP A 7 12.78 -12.79 1.69
N SER A 8 11.52 -12.83 2.16
CA SER A 8 10.36 -13.22 1.35
C SER A 8 9.40 -12.07 1.12
N ILE A 9 8.69 -12.12 -0.02
CA ILE A 9 7.60 -11.21 -0.39
C ILE A 9 6.41 -11.99 -0.89
N ILE A 10 5.24 -11.35 -0.80
CA ILE A 10 3.99 -11.78 -1.45
C ILE A 10 3.64 -10.73 -2.50
N MET A 11 3.22 -11.14 -3.69
CA MET A 11 2.96 -10.26 -4.81
C MET A 11 1.57 -10.50 -5.40
N GLY A 12 0.94 -9.45 -5.93
CA GLY A 12 -0.31 -9.60 -6.67
C GLY A 12 -0.16 -10.55 -7.87
N SER A 13 -1.13 -11.42 -8.07
CA SER A 13 -1.06 -12.50 -9.07
C SER A 13 -0.96 -11.98 -10.51
N ARG A 14 -1.56 -10.82 -10.80
CA ARG A 14 -1.45 -10.15 -12.11
C ARG A 14 -0.05 -9.59 -12.33
N LEU A 15 0.56 -8.99 -11.28
CA LEU A 15 1.92 -8.50 -11.33
C LEU A 15 2.91 -9.63 -11.57
N ALA A 16 2.80 -10.72 -10.80
CA ALA A 16 3.66 -11.89 -10.97
C ALA A 16 3.59 -12.47 -12.39
N ARG A 17 2.39 -12.63 -12.94
CA ARG A 17 2.20 -13.09 -14.33
C ARG A 17 2.80 -12.12 -15.35
N LYS A 18 2.59 -10.83 -15.19
CA LYS A 18 3.15 -9.79 -16.08
C LYS A 18 4.67 -9.82 -16.12
N LEU A 19 5.31 -10.17 -15.00
CA LEU A 19 6.76 -10.27 -14.86
C LEU A 19 7.30 -11.68 -15.18
N GLY A 20 6.43 -12.65 -15.48
CA GLY A 20 6.83 -14.04 -15.74
C GLY A 20 7.38 -14.75 -14.51
N LEU A 21 6.92 -14.36 -13.31
CA LEU A 21 7.43 -14.87 -12.03
C LEU A 21 6.51 -15.95 -11.47
N GLY A 22 7.11 -17.01 -10.95
CA GLY A 22 6.46 -18.07 -10.17
C GLY A 22 6.93 -18.06 -8.71
N ILE A 23 6.18 -18.76 -7.86
CA ILE A 23 6.55 -18.98 -6.46
C ILE A 23 7.94 -19.62 -6.40
N GLY A 24 8.78 -19.10 -5.52
CA GLY A 24 10.18 -19.51 -5.37
C GLY A 24 11.18 -18.71 -6.19
N HIS A 25 10.74 -17.95 -7.19
CA HIS A 25 11.63 -17.08 -7.96
C HIS A 25 12.17 -15.92 -7.12
N LYS A 26 13.37 -15.46 -7.48
CA LYS A 26 13.95 -14.25 -6.87
C LYS A 26 13.48 -13.01 -7.62
N VAL A 27 13.07 -12.00 -6.86
CA VAL A 27 12.60 -10.69 -7.33
C VAL A 27 13.51 -9.63 -6.78
N THR A 28 14.13 -8.83 -7.64
CA THR A 28 14.93 -7.70 -7.19
C THR A 28 14.07 -6.44 -7.14
N LEU A 29 13.89 -5.91 -5.93
CA LEU A 29 13.26 -4.60 -5.73
C LEU A 29 14.29 -3.50 -5.91
N ILE A 30 13.94 -2.47 -6.67
CA ILE A 30 14.80 -1.32 -6.95
C ILE A 30 14.06 -0.07 -6.47
N SER A 31 14.65 0.67 -5.53
CA SER A 31 14.16 1.96 -5.09
C SER A 31 15.02 3.08 -5.68
N PRO A 32 14.43 4.02 -6.45
CA PRO A 32 15.17 5.16 -7.00
C PRO A 32 15.70 6.08 -5.89
N LYS A 33 15.02 6.15 -4.74
CA LYS A 33 15.56 6.84 -3.54
C LYS A 33 16.64 5.98 -2.91
N GLY A 34 17.84 6.07 -3.45
CA GLY A 34 19.01 5.30 -3.04
C GLY A 34 19.84 5.97 -1.95
N ASN A 35 21.10 5.58 -1.90
CA ASN A 35 22.11 6.19 -1.03
C ASN A 35 22.78 7.34 -1.78
N ILE A 36 22.90 8.48 -1.12
CA ILE A 36 23.71 9.61 -1.64
C ILE A 36 25.18 9.24 -1.43
N THR A 37 25.95 9.23 -2.50
CA THR A 37 27.39 8.98 -2.49
C THR A 37 28.12 10.19 -3.08
N ALA A 38 29.43 10.24 -2.92
CA ALA A 38 30.26 11.29 -3.53
C ALA A 38 30.15 11.35 -5.06
N PHE A 39 29.69 10.26 -5.70
CA PHE A 39 29.53 10.15 -7.16
C PHE A 39 28.06 10.24 -7.61
N GLY A 40 27.14 10.60 -6.71
CA GLY A 40 25.71 10.71 -7.00
C GLY A 40 24.84 9.72 -6.21
N THR A 41 23.57 9.63 -6.58
CA THR A 41 22.61 8.74 -5.93
C THR A 41 22.65 7.35 -6.55
N VAL A 42 23.00 6.36 -5.74
CA VAL A 42 22.98 4.94 -6.14
C VAL A 42 21.64 4.32 -5.74
N PRO A 43 20.85 3.79 -6.70
CA PRO A 43 19.58 3.11 -6.37
C PRO A 43 19.78 1.98 -5.36
N ARG A 44 18.81 1.83 -4.48
CA ARG A 44 18.84 0.71 -3.52
C ARG A 44 18.25 -0.52 -4.20
N MET A 45 18.98 -1.61 -4.14
CA MET A 45 18.59 -2.88 -4.74
C MET A 45 18.67 -3.99 -3.71
N ARG A 46 17.63 -4.82 -3.59
CA ARG A 46 17.64 -6.03 -2.77
C ARG A 46 16.78 -7.11 -3.41
N ALA A 47 17.30 -8.34 -3.40
CA ALA A 47 16.58 -9.50 -3.91
C ALA A 47 15.80 -10.18 -2.78
N TYR A 48 14.55 -10.56 -3.10
CA TYR A 48 13.64 -11.27 -2.22
C TYR A 48 13.10 -12.51 -2.94
N LYS A 49 12.69 -13.51 -2.18
CA LYS A 49 12.03 -14.70 -2.71
C LYS A 49 10.52 -14.46 -2.79
N LEU A 50 9.91 -14.77 -3.92
CA LEU A 50 8.45 -14.78 -4.05
C LEU A 50 7.89 -16.00 -3.32
N ALA A 51 7.35 -15.80 -2.11
CA ALA A 51 6.81 -16.86 -1.28
C ALA A 51 5.39 -17.26 -1.67
N ALA A 52 4.56 -16.28 -2.07
CA ALA A 52 3.19 -16.52 -2.47
C ALA A 52 2.70 -15.40 -3.41
N THR A 53 1.56 -15.65 -4.05
CA THR A 53 0.80 -14.62 -4.76
C THR A 53 -0.59 -14.48 -4.16
N PHE A 54 -1.17 -13.27 -4.24
CA PHE A 54 -2.55 -13.02 -3.83
C PHE A 54 -3.40 -12.55 -5.01
N ASN A 55 -4.70 -12.74 -4.90
CA ASN A 55 -5.70 -12.25 -5.83
C ASN A 55 -6.97 -11.90 -5.04
N ILE A 56 -7.27 -10.61 -4.96
CA ILE A 56 -8.45 -10.11 -4.25
C ILE A 56 -9.55 -9.62 -5.21
N GLY A 57 -9.31 -9.74 -6.52
CA GLY A 57 -10.26 -9.31 -7.55
C GLY A 57 -10.21 -7.80 -7.88
N MET A 58 -9.36 -7.03 -7.23
CA MET A 58 -9.14 -5.61 -7.52
C MET A 58 -7.89 -5.44 -8.37
N TYR A 59 -8.08 -4.89 -9.59
CA TYR A 59 -7.00 -4.78 -10.57
C TYR A 59 -5.78 -4.05 -10.04
N GLU A 60 -5.96 -2.92 -9.36
CA GLU A 60 -4.89 -2.08 -8.83
C GLU A 60 -4.03 -2.83 -7.82
N TYR A 61 -4.67 -3.56 -6.91
CA TYR A 61 -3.98 -4.37 -5.91
C TYR A 61 -3.28 -5.57 -6.54
N ASP A 62 -4.00 -6.33 -7.38
CA ASP A 62 -3.46 -7.54 -8.00
C ASP A 62 -2.32 -7.26 -8.99
N SER A 63 -2.24 -6.03 -9.54
CA SER A 63 -1.25 -5.63 -10.54
C SER A 63 -0.15 -4.70 -10.01
N GLY A 64 -0.27 -4.13 -8.81
CA GLY A 64 0.64 -3.10 -8.32
C GLY A 64 1.22 -3.31 -6.92
N PHE A 65 0.66 -4.24 -6.12
CA PHE A 65 1.05 -4.35 -4.71
C PHE A 65 1.97 -5.54 -4.44
N ILE A 66 2.90 -5.29 -3.52
CA ILE A 66 3.80 -6.29 -2.93
C ILE A 66 3.73 -6.12 -1.42
N PHE A 67 3.56 -7.23 -0.70
CA PHE A 67 3.61 -7.28 0.75
C PHE A 67 4.91 -7.92 1.21
N MET A 68 5.50 -7.37 2.27
CA MET A 68 6.68 -7.90 2.95
C MET A 68 6.57 -7.66 4.46
N PRO A 69 7.33 -8.37 5.31
CA PRO A 69 7.37 -8.07 6.74
C PRO A 69 7.70 -6.61 6.99
N MET A 70 7.04 -5.99 7.98
CA MET A 70 7.23 -4.57 8.28
C MET A 70 8.68 -4.23 8.61
N GLU A 71 9.34 -5.05 9.41
CA GLU A 71 10.75 -4.87 9.76
C GLU A 71 11.66 -4.89 8.52
N THR A 72 11.37 -5.80 7.59
CA THR A 72 12.08 -5.89 6.30
C THR A 72 11.88 -4.61 5.47
N ALA A 73 10.65 -4.10 5.41
CA ALA A 73 10.34 -2.85 4.72
C ALA A 73 11.06 -1.66 5.37
N GLN A 74 11.06 -1.58 6.70
CA GLN A 74 11.74 -0.53 7.45
C GLN A 74 13.25 -0.51 7.19
N VAL A 75 13.88 -1.67 7.16
CA VAL A 75 15.31 -1.81 6.82
C VAL A 75 15.55 -1.41 5.36
N TYR A 76 14.73 -1.92 4.43
CA TYR A 76 14.87 -1.65 3.01
C TYR A 76 14.68 -0.16 2.68
N PHE A 77 13.68 0.50 3.26
CA PHE A 77 13.40 1.91 3.03
C PHE A 77 14.16 2.85 3.97
N LYS A 78 14.91 2.34 4.94
CA LYS A 78 15.65 3.11 5.97
C LYS A 78 14.73 3.96 6.85
N TYR A 79 13.64 3.39 7.33
CA TYR A 79 12.71 3.96 8.30
C TYR A 79 12.64 3.10 9.57
N PRO A 80 13.74 2.97 10.35
CA PRO A 80 13.76 2.11 11.53
C PRO A 80 12.74 2.60 12.56
N GLY A 81 11.85 1.70 13.01
CA GLY A 81 10.83 1.99 14.01
C GLY A 81 9.75 2.98 13.55
N ALA A 82 9.66 3.29 12.26
CA ALA A 82 8.68 4.24 11.71
C ALA A 82 7.88 3.61 10.57
N VAL A 83 6.73 4.22 10.28
CA VAL A 83 5.86 3.88 9.15
C VAL A 83 5.52 5.15 8.37
N THR A 84 5.21 5.01 7.09
CA THR A 84 4.82 6.15 6.24
C THR A 84 3.35 6.48 6.36
N ASN A 85 2.51 5.47 6.56
CA ASN A 85 1.06 5.61 6.65
C ASN A 85 0.52 4.68 7.74
N LEU A 86 -0.59 5.08 8.33
CA LEU A 86 -1.43 4.23 9.17
C LEU A 86 -2.77 4.07 8.48
N GLU A 87 -3.24 2.84 8.39
CA GLU A 87 -4.59 2.54 7.93
C GLU A 87 -5.48 2.32 9.15
N VAL A 88 -6.57 3.07 9.23
CA VAL A 88 -7.53 2.99 10.33
C VAL A 88 -8.84 2.43 9.80
N PHE A 89 -9.26 1.32 10.36
CA PHE A 89 -10.57 0.71 10.09
C PHE A 89 -11.58 1.22 11.10
N VAL A 90 -12.78 1.52 10.63
CA VAL A 90 -13.91 1.96 11.44
C VAL A 90 -15.05 0.96 11.28
N ASP A 91 -15.88 0.79 12.32
CA ASP A 91 -16.96 -0.18 12.29
C ASP A 91 -18.05 0.22 11.30
N ASP A 92 -18.40 1.52 11.25
CA ASP A 92 -19.31 2.08 10.26
C ASP A 92 -18.54 2.93 9.24
N PRO A 93 -18.52 2.55 7.95
CA PRO A 93 -17.84 3.32 6.91
C PRO A 93 -18.35 4.76 6.77
N ASP A 94 -19.59 5.04 7.12
CA ASP A 94 -20.19 6.38 7.02
C ASP A 94 -19.62 7.32 8.11
N ASP A 95 -19.11 6.80 9.21
CA ASP A 95 -18.46 7.56 10.28
C ASP A 95 -17.01 7.94 9.98
N ALA A 96 -16.43 7.46 8.90
CA ALA A 96 -15.01 7.69 8.57
C ALA A 96 -14.61 9.16 8.56
N ILE A 97 -15.46 10.05 8.03
CA ILE A 97 -15.20 11.50 8.02
C ILE A 97 -15.25 12.09 9.44
N ALA A 98 -16.23 11.69 10.24
CA ALA A 98 -16.42 12.20 11.59
C ALA A 98 -15.25 11.78 12.51
N ILE A 99 -14.86 10.52 12.43
CA ILE A 99 -13.73 9.95 13.17
C ILE A 99 -12.41 10.57 12.68
N GLY A 100 -12.22 10.71 11.36
CA GLY A 100 -11.05 11.34 10.79
C GLY A 100 -10.80 12.77 11.30
N ARG A 101 -11.86 13.54 11.57
CA ARG A 101 -11.74 14.89 12.14
C ARG A 101 -11.28 14.90 13.60
N GLN A 102 -11.45 13.80 14.34
CA GLN A 102 -11.06 13.69 15.74
C GLN A 102 -9.58 13.29 15.89
N ILE A 103 -9.01 12.58 14.92
CA ILE A 103 -7.63 12.07 14.99
C ILE A 103 -6.60 13.17 15.25
N PRO A 104 -6.64 14.37 14.62
CA PRO A 104 -5.68 15.43 14.90
C PRO A 104 -5.69 15.94 16.34
N GLY A 105 -6.80 15.77 17.08
CA GLY A 105 -6.91 16.13 18.49
C GLY A 105 -6.30 15.10 19.46
N ILE A 106 -5.94 13.92 18.95
CA ILE A 106 -5.41 12.80 19.77
C ILE A 106 -3.88 12.75 19.72
N THR A 107 -3.26 13.41 18.74
CA THR A 107 -1.81 13.36 18.52
C THR A 107 -1.25 14.73 18.19
N ASP A 108 -0.04 15.02 18.66
CA ASP A 108 0.70 16.25 18.32
C ASP A 108 1.44 16.15 16.98
N ILE A 109 1.32 15.01 16.29
CA ILE A 109 1.98 14.78 15.00
C ILE A 109 1.12 15.39 13.89
N PRO A 110 1.68 16.22 12.98
CA PRO A 110 0.96 16.75 11.84
C PRO A 110 0.61 15.61 10.86
N LEU A 111 -0.63 15.17 10.90
CA LEU A 111 -1.15 14.08 10.05
C LEU A 111 -1.93 14.64 8.86
N ARG A 112 -1.74 14.01 7.70
CA ARG A 112 -2.64 14.15 6.55
C ARG A 112 -3.63 12.99 6.58
N ILE A 113 -4.90 13.32 6.74
CA ILE A 113 -5.96 12.32 6.80
C ILE A 113 -6.62 12.24 5.44
N HIS A 114 -6.70 11.03 4.92
CA HIS A 114 -7.39 10.69 3.69
C HIS A 114 -8.48 9.68 4.06
N ASP A 115 -9.71 10.09 3.95
CA ASP A 115 -10.84 9.18 4.09
C ASP A 115 -11.21 8.56 2.73
N TRP A 116 -11.84 7.40 2.77
CA TRP A 116 -12.21 6.64 1.59
C TRP A 116 -13.25 7.35 0.70
N GLN A 117 -14.09 8.21 1.29
CA GLN A 117 -15.11 8.96 0.54
C GLN A 117 -14.46 10.06 -0.30
N ARG A 118 -13.45 10.75 0.23
CA ARG A 118 -12.67 11.74 -0.54
C ARG A 118 -11.86 11.13 -1.66
N VAL A 119 -11.23 9.99 -1.39
CA VAL A 119 -10.44 9.27 -2.40
C VAL A 119 -11.33 8.81 -3.56
N ASN A 120 -12.59 8.42 -3.26
CA ASN A 120 -13.55 7.96 -4.24
C ASN A 120 -14.64 9.02 -4.58
N SER A 121 -14.35 10.30 -4.37
CA SER A 121 -15.33 11.37 -4.52
C SER A 121 -15.98 11.45 -5.92
N SER A 122 -15.25 11.17 -6.98
CA SER A 122 -15.79 11.11 -8.35
C SER A 122 -16.82 9.99 -8.51
N PHE A 123 -16.58 8.83 -7.90
CA PHE A 123 -17.49 7.70 -7.90
C PHE A 123 -18.77 8.01 -7.10
N PHE A 124 -18.61 8.63 -5.92
CA PHE A 124 -19.74 9.06 -5.10
C PHE A 124 -20.60 10.10 -5.79
N ASN A 125 -19.99 11.08 -6.45
CA ASN A 125 -20.70 12.08 -7.22
C ASN A 125 -21.50 11.45 -8.37
N ALA A 126 -20.94 10.45 -9.06
CA ALA A 126 -21.63 9.73 -10.12
C ALA A 126 -22.87 8.99 -9.58
N ILE A 127 -22.75 8.27 -8.46
CA ILE A 127 -23.88 7.59 -7.79
C ILE A 127 -24.96 8.59 -7.35
N GLN A 128 -24.57 9.74 -6.80
CA GLN A 128 -25.52 10.79 -6.40
C GLN A 128 -26.30 11.35 -7.58
N VAL A 129 -25.62 11.57 -8.71
CA VAL A 129 -26.28 12.02 -9.95
C VAL A 129 -27.25 10.96 -10.46
N GLU A 130 -26.83 9.70 -10.52
CA GLU A 130 -27.68 8.59 -10.96
C GLU A 130 -28.93 8.47 -10.08
N ARG A 131 -28.77 8.53 -8.74
CA ARG A 131 -29.89 8.50 -7.81
C ARG A 131 -30.85 9.65 -8.03
N ASN A 132 -30.36 10.87 -8.24
CA ASN A 132 -31.20 12.05 -8.48
C ASN A 132 -31.97 11.97 -9.82
N VAL A 133 -31.37 11.37 -10.85
CA VAL A 133 -31.99 11.16 -12.16
C VAL A 133 -33.03 10.04 -12.12
N MET A 134 -32.82 8.99 -11.33
CA MET A 134 -33.81 7.89 -11.22
C MET A 134 -35.03 8.23 -10.40
N PHE A 135 -35.01 9.31 -9.59
CA PHE A 135 -36.16 9.77 -8.78
C PHE A 135 -36.86 11.00 -9.34
N LEU A 136 -36.56 11.43 -10.57
CA LEU A 136 -37.27 12.39 -11.37
C LEU A 136 -38.19 11.71 -12.39
#